data_d1ccb2a48a73d72ef1fac0cd6c4e7224
#
_entry.id   d1ccb2a48a73d72ef1fac0cd6c4e7224
#
_cell.length_a   1.000
_cell.length_b   1.000
_cell.length_c   1.000
_cell.angle_alpha   90.00
_cell.angle_beta   90.00
_cell.angle_gamma   90.00
#
_symmetry.space_group_name_H-M   'P 1'
#
loop_
_entity.id
_entity.type
_entity.pdbx_description
1 polymer ?
#
loop_
_entity_poly.entity_id
_entity_poly.type
_entity_poly.pdbx_seq_one_letter_code
_entity_poly.pdbx_strand_id
1 'polypeptide(L)'
;CDAAAAGLIWLASFAPGGVAPHATLWTVASAAAPAVTPNLAKEPLYADIVGQAERLKSVIDGYRKSGAPIHDMDTFKAKIDALSALDMKGHLDLAARGTDGDLKCILKGISQDLPRKLAELSAATTAKDRSAALDDMFYLLRDNVEVITTPATVTSNG
;
A
#
# COMPACT_ATOMS: atom_id res chain seq x y z
N CYS A 1 5.39 6.64 5.21
CA CYS A 1 4.99 7.72 4.43
C CYS A 1 5.23 9.04 5.13
N ASP A 2 6.28 9.13 5.94
CA ASP A 2 6.75 10.36 6.54
C ASP A 2 7.86 10.94 5.65
N ALA A 3 7.58 12.09 5.00
CA ALA A 3 8.58 12.90 4.33
C ALA A 3 9.30 13.74 5.39
N ALA A 4 10.41 13.22 5.94
CA ALA A 4 11.31 14.01 6.77
C ALA A 4 12.13 14.92 5.86
N ALA A 5 11.68 16.16 5.68
CA ALA A 5 12.43 17.22 5.04
C ALA A 5 13.51 17.73 6.01
N ALA A 6 14.71 17.19 5.94
CA ALA A 6 15.89 17.76 6.61
C ALA A 6 16.44 18.88 5.75
N GLY A 7 16.05 20.12 6.06
CA GLY A 7 16.63 21.33 5.48
C GLY A 7 18.04 21.57 5.98
N LEU A 8 19.03 21.33 5.15
CA LEU A 8 20.41 21.78 5.36
C LEU A 8 20.59 23.15 4.70
N ILE A 9 20.65 24.17 5.56
CA ILE A 9 21.04 25.53 5.15
C ILE A 9 22.57 25.55 4.99
N TRP A 10 23.03 25.65 3.76
CA TRP A 10 24.44 25.96 3.47
C TRP A 10 24.63 27.46 3.32
N LEU A 11 25.36 28.02 4.27
CA LEU A 11 25.87 29.42 4.17
C LEU A 11 27.01 29.43 3.17
N ALA A 12 26.79 30.09 2.04
CA ALA A 12 27.82 30.34 1.05
C ALA A 12 28.71 31.52 1.49
N SER A 13 29.98 31.24 1.75
CA SER A 13 31.01 32.25 1.91
C SER A 13 31.43 32.77 0.54
N PHE A 14 31.28 34.06 0.32
CA PHE A 14 31.80 34.78 -0.85
C PHE A 14 33.32 34.96 -0.76
N ALA A 15 34.05 34.55 -1.80
CA ALA A 15 35.41 34.99 -2.10
C ALA A 15 35.48 35.43 -3.57
N PRO A 16 36.00 36.62 -3.85
CA PRO A 16 36.14 37.11 -5.23
C PRO A 16 37.50 36.77 -5.80
N GLY A 17 37.55 36.34 -7.04
CA GLY A 17 38.79 36.39 -7.83
C GLY A 17 39.09 35.12 -8.65
N GLY A 18 39.08 35.27 -9.99
CA GLY A 18 39.76 34.33 -10.87
C GLY A 18 38.92 33.82 -12.04
N VAL A 19 38.97 34.55 -13.16
CA VAL A 19 38.45 34.11 -14.47
C VAL A 19 39.35 33.05 -15.08
N ALA A 20 38.81 31.85 -15.32
CA ALA A 20 39.35 30.90 -16.31
C ALA A 20 38.19 30.26 -17.05
N PRO A 21 38.21 30.15 -18.39
CA PRO A 21 37.13 29.52 -19.14
C PRO A 21 37.32 28.00 -19.10
N HIS A 22 36.62 27.34 -18.17
CA HIS A 22 36.55 25.89 -18.20
C HIS A 22 35.31 25.49 -18.99
N ALA A 23 35.57 24.81 -20.12
CA ALA A 23 34.55 24.12 -20.88
C ALA A 23 33.86 23.14 -19.95
N THR A 24 32.62 23.44 -19.55
CA THR A 24 31.76 22.54 -18.81
C THR A 24 31.30 21.44 -19.77
N LEU A 25 31.93 20.29 -19.67
CA LEU A 25 31.40 19.06 -20.24
C LEU A 25 30.06 18.78 -19.52
N TRP A 26 28.98 19.05 -20.21
CA TRP A 26 27.66 18.61 -19.78
C TRP A 26 27.64 17.07 -19.79
N THR A 27 27.84 16.47 -18.65
CA THR A 27 27.61 15.05 -18.48
C THR A 27 26.10 14.87 -18.59
N VAL A 28 25.62 14.41 -19.75
CA VAL A 28 24.23 13.96 -19.91
C VAL A 28 24.07 12.76 -18.97
N ALA A 29 23.43 13.00 -17.84
CA ALA A 29 23.00 11.91 -16.99
C ALA A 29 22.10 11.00 -17.86
N SER A 30 22.61 9.83 -18.19
CA SER A 30 21.83 8.80 -18.89
C SER A 30 20.61 8.52 -18.04
N ALA A 31 19.43 8.92 -18.51
CA ALA A 31 18.18 8.58 -17.87
C ALA A 31 18.14 7.04 -17.83
N ALA A 32 18.20 6.47 -16.63
CA ALA A 32 18.00 5.04 -16.45
C ALA A 32 16.67 4.67 -17.10
N ALA A 33 16.70 3.69 -18.01
CA ALA A 33 15.47 3.15 -18.59
C ALA A 33 14.51 2.78 -17.45
N PRO A 34 13.20 3.03 -17.60
CA PRO A 34 12.23 2.67 -16.58
C PRO A 34 12.41 1.18 -16.28
N ALA A 35 12.77 0.87 -15.03
CA ALA A 35 12.86 -0.50 -14.59
C ALA A 35 11.50 -1.14 -14.84
N VAL A 36 11.47 -2.20 -15.65
CA VAL A 36 10.29 -3.04 -15.81
C VAL A 36 9.93 -3.50 -14.40
N THR A 37 8.85 -2.97 -13.86
CA THR A 37 8.38 -3.37 -12.53
C THR A 37 8.13 -4.86 -12.58
N PRO A 38 8.84 -5.69 -11.79
CA PRO A 38 8.53 -7.10 -11.70
C PRO A 38 7.04 -7.24 -11.41
N ASN A 39 6.38 -8.25 -11.99
CA ASN A 39 4.96 -8.49 -11.68
C ASN A 39 4.86 -8.88 -10.20
N LEU A 40 4.70 -7.89 -9.35
CA LEU A 40 4.75 -8.00 -7.90
C LEU A 40 3.80 -9.08 -7.38
N ALA A 41 2.63 -9.20 -8.02
CA ALA A 41 1.63 -10.23 -7.69
C ALA A 41 2.16 -11.68 -7.83
N LYS A 42 3.29 -11.91 -8.53
CA LYS A 42 3.92 -13.23 -8.66
C LYS A 42 4.99 -13.49 -7.60
N GLU A 43 5.40 -12.49 -6.85
CA GLU A 43 6.35 -12.68 -5.76
C GLU A 43 5.64 -13.35 -4.56
N PRO A 44 6.29 -14.32 -3.89
CA PRO A 44 5.63 -15.15 -2.86
C PRO A 44 4.90 -14.35 -1.78
N LEU A 45 5.50 -13.26 -1.28
CA LEU A 45 4.86 -12.42 -0.25
C LEU A 45 3.57 -11.78 -0.77
N TYR A 46 3.60 -11.19 -1.95
CA TYR A 46 2.46 -10.46 -2.51
C TYR A 46 1.39 -11.41 -3.05
N ALA A 47 1.79 -12.56 -3.60
CA ALA A 47 0.86 -13.64 -3.96
C ALA A 47 0.10 -14.17 -2.73
N ASP A 48 0.77 -14.27 -1.57
CA ASP A 48 0.13 -14.66 -0.32
C ASP A 48 -0.85 -13.59 0.18
N ILE A 49 -0.48 -12.31 0.17
CA ILE A 49 -1.38 -11.19 0.49
C ILE A 49 -2.64 -11.27 -0.39
N VAL A 50 -2.47 -11.31 -1.71
CA VAL A 50 -3.58 -11.38 -2.68
C VAL A 50 -4.47 -12.60 -2.40
N GLY A 51 -3.88 -13.78 -2.23
CA GLY A 51 -4.64 -15.01 -1.97
C GLY A 51 -5.41 -14.98 -0.65
N GLN A 52 -4.86 -14.37 0.41
CA GLN A 52 -5.58 -14.22 1.67
C GLN A 52 -6.68 -13.18 1.58
N ALA A 53 -6.42 -12.03 0.96
CA ALA A 53 -7.42 -10.99 0.74
C ALA A 53 -8.60 -11.48 -0.10
N GLU A 54 -8.35 -12.24 -1.18
CA GLU A 54 -9.43 -12.83 -2.00
C GLU A 54 -10.31 -13.82 -1.24
N ARG A 55 -9.69 -14.69 -0.42
CA ARG A 55 -10.46 -15.64 0.42
C ARG A 55 -11.32 -14.89 1.43
N LEU A 56 -10.79 -13.89 2.11
CA LEU A 56 -11.53 -13.08 3.08
C LEU A 56 -12.63 -12.26 2.41
N LYS A 57 -12.35 -11.67 1.24
CA LYS A 57 -13.34 -10.95 0.42
C LYS A 57 -14.51 -11.85 0.05
N SER A 58 -14.25 -13.10 -0.35
CA SER A 58 -15.30 -14.07 -0.67
C SER A 58 -16.16 -14.43 0.55
N VAL A 59 -15.55 -14.58 1.72
CA VAL A 59 -16.26 -14.82 2.97
C VAL A 59 -17.17 -13.63 3.31
N ILE A 60 -16.64 -12.41 3.25
CA ILE A 60 -17.42 -11.18 3.52
C ILE A 60 -18.57 -11.02 2.51
N ASP A 61 -18.34 -11.31 1.23
CA ASP A 61 -19.39 -11.24 0.22
C ASP A 61 -20.56 -12.21 0.51
N GLY A 62 -20.26 -13.40 1.05
CA GLY A 62 -21.27 -14.32 1.54
C GLY A 62 -22.13 -13.75 2.67
N TYR A 63 -21.50 -13.09 3.65
CA TYR A 63 -22.22 -12.43 4.75
C TYR A 63 -22.99 -11.19 4.30
N ARG A 64 -22.47 -10.41 3.35
CA ARG A 64 -23.18 -9.29 2.73
C ARG A 64 -24.48 -9.73 2.07
N LYS A 65 -24.45 -10.84 1.34
CA LYS A 65 -25.61 -11.39 0.63
C LYS A 65 -26.65 -12.03 1.57
N SER A 66 -26.18 -12.68 2.63
CA SER A 66 -27.08 -13.36 3.57
C SER A 66 -27.64 -12.46 4.66
N GLY A 67 -26.97 -11.34 4.98
CA GLY A 67 -27.27 -10.51 6.14
C GLY A 67 -27.01 -11.19 7.50
N ALA A 68 -26.46 -12.41 7.48
CA ALA A 68 -26.18 -13.16 8.70
C ALA A 68 -24.99 -12.57 9.48
N PRO A 69 -24.95 -12.74 10.81
CA PRO A 69 -23.75 -12.43 11.59
C PRO A 69 -22.62 -13.41 11.24
N ILE A 70 -21.37 -12.96 11.40
CA ILE A 70 -20.20 -13.84 11.20
C ILE A 70 -20.20 -14.94 12.26
N HIS A 71 -20.17 -16.17 11.82
CA HIS A 71 -20.35 -17.36 12.67
C HIS A 71 -19.22 -17.59 13.67
N ASP A 72 -17.98 -17.35 13.24
CA ASP A 72 -16.77 -17.58 14.02
C ASP A 72 -15.92 -16.30 13.94
N MET A 73 -16.29 -15.34 14.76
CA MET A 73 -15.65 -14.03 14.79
C MET A 73 -14.17 -14.13 15.21
N ASP A 74 -13.83 -15.05 16.12
CA ASP A 74 -12.46 -15.21 16.61
C ASP A 74 -11.54 -15.76 15.50
N THR A 75 -11.98 -16.79 14.80
CA THR A 75 -11.24 -17.29 13.63
C THR A 75 -11.18 -16.25 12.50
N PHE A 76 -12.26 -15.51 12.28
CA PHE A 76 -12.26 -14.45 11.28
C PHE A 76 -11.27 -13.34 11.66
N LYS A 77 -11.27 -12.92 12.94
CA LYS A 77 -10.31 -11.94 13.48
C LYS A 77 -8.87 -12.40 13.28
N ALA A 78 -8.54 -13.63 13.62
CA ALA A 78 -7.19 -14.14 13.46
C ALA A 78 -6.71 -14.08 12.00
N LYS A 79 -7.59 -14.32 11.04
CA LYS A 79 -7.29 -14.22 9.60
C LYS A 79 -7.09 -12.76 9.15
N ILE A 80 -7.88 -11.82 9.65
CA ILE A 80 -7.71 -10.38 9.38
C ILE A 80 -6.39 -9.89 9.98
N ASP A 81 -6.08 -10.26 11.23
CA ASP A 81 -4.82 -9.89 11.88
C ASP A 81 -3.60 -10.45 11.11
N ALA A 82 -3.69 -11.68 10.60
CA ALA A 82 -2.64 -12.28 9.77
C ALA A 82 -2.44 -11.53 8.45
N LEU A 83 -3.52 -11.15 7.76
CA LEU A 83 -3.45 -10.36 6.53
C LEU A 83 -2.87 -8.96 6.82
N SER A 84 -3.33 -8.30 7.89
CA SER A 84 -2.78 -7.00 8.34
C SER A 84 -1.26 -7.06 8.55
N ALA A 85 -0.77 -8.13 9.19
CA ALA A 85 0.67 -8.34 9.39
C ALA A 85 1.43 -8.56 8.06
N LEU A 86 0.84 -9.26 7.10
CA LEU A 86 1.42 -9.45 5.77
C LEU A 86 1.48 -8.13 4.99
N ASP A 87 0.43 -7.31 5.02
CA ASP A 87 0.42 -6.00 4.38
C ASP A 87 1.50 -5.08 4.96
N MET A 88 1.66 -5.08 6.29
CA MET A 88 2.76 -4.36 6.94
C MET A 88 4.12 -4.87 6.49
N LYS A 89 4.29 -6.19 6.35
CA LYS A 89 5.52 -6.79 5.83
C LYS A 89 5.77 -6.37 4.38
N GLY A 90 4.74 -6.34 3.54
CA GLY A 90 4.81 -5.83 2.17
C GLY A 90 5.23 -4.36 2.11
N HIS A 91 4.67 -3.52 2.99
CA HIS A 91 5.08 -2.13 3.15
C HIS A 91 6.58 -2.01 3.46
N LEU A 92 7.08 -2.77 4.45
CA LEU A 92 8.49 -2.74 4.86
C LEU A 92 9.42 -3.25 3.76
N ASP A 93 9.03 -4.28 3.04
CA ASP A 93 9.77 -4.84 1.91
C ASP A 93 9.93 -3.81 0.79
N LEU A 94 8.85 -3.14 0.37
CA LEU A 94 8.90 -2.08 -0.64
C LEU A 94 9.70 -0.87 -0.17
N ALA A 95 9.60 -0.52 1.11
CA ALA A 95 10.39 0.57 1.68
C ALA A 95 11.90 0.25 1.64
N ALA A 96 12.28 -0.98 1.95
CA ALA A 96 13.67 -1.44 1.89
C ALA A 96 14.22 -1.48 0.46
N ARG A 97 13.38 -1.80 -0.52
CA ARG A 97 13.77 -1.77 -1.95
C ARG A 97 13.93 -0.36 -2.50
N GLY A 98 13.46 0.67 -1.80
CA GLY A 98 13.45 2.05 -2.30
C GLY A 98 12.56 2.27 -3.53
N THR A 99 11.69 1.31 -3.83
CA THR A 99 10.78 1.33 -4.97
C THR A 99 9.43 1.88 -4.55
N ASP A 100 8.71 2.43 -5.51
CA ASP A 100 7.31 2.84 -5.52
C ASP A 100 6.76 3.43 -4.21
N GLY A 101 6.69 4.77 -4.17
CA GLY A 101 6.20 5.52 -3.02
C GLY A 101 4.75 5.20 -2.63
N ASP A 102 3.88 5.01 -3.62
CA ASP A 102 2.43 4.94 -3.40
C ASP A 102 2.00 3.58 -2.87
N LEU A 103 2.42 2.48 -3.49
CA LEU A 103 2.00 1.14 -3.10
C LEU A 103 2.41 0.80 -1.65
N LYS A 104 3.64 1.13 -1.24
CA LYS A 104 4.07 0.90 0.15
C LYS A 104 3.20 1.65 1.17
N CYS A 105 2.75 2.87 0.81
CA CYS A 105 1.90 3.67 1.67
C CYS A 105 0.48 3.11 1.72
N ILE A 106 -0.03 2.62 0.60
CA ILE A 106 -1.34 1.96 0.52
C ILE A 106 -1.35 0.69 1.39
N LEU A 107 -0.34 -0.18 1.25
CA LEU A 107 -0.24 -1.40 2.08
C LEU A 107 -0.16 -1.08 3.58
N LYS A 108 0.59 -0.03 3.97
CA LYS A 108 0.58 0.45 5.36
C LYS A 108 -0.82 0.89 5.80
N GLY A 109 -1.52 1.66 4.97
CA GLY A 109 -2.88 2.10 5.24
C GLY A 109 -3.82 0.91 5.44
N ILE A 110 -3.82 -0.04 4.50
CA ILE A 110 -4.65 -1.25 4.57
C ILE A 110 -4.34 -2.06 5.82
N SER A 111 -3.05 -2.25 6.17
CA SER A 111 -2.66 -2.98 7.37
C SER A 111 -3.24 -2.38 8.65
N GLN A 112 -3.38 -1.06 8.72
CA GLN A 112 -3.95 -0.35 9.86
C GLN A 112 -5.48 -0.34 9.84
N ASP A 113 -6.08 -0.27 8.66
CA ASP A 113 -7.52 -0.19 8.48
C ASP A 113 -8.23 -1.54 8.67
N LEU A 114 -7.61 -2.66 8.33
CA LEU A 114 -8.19 -3.99 8.49
C LEU A 114 -8.67 -4.27 9.93
N PRO A 115 -7.82 -4.14 10.97
CA PRO A 115 -8.28 -4.36 12.35
C PRO A 115 -9.29 -3.30 12.81
N ARG A 116 -9.20 -2.07 12.33
CA ARG A 116 -10.15 -1.01 12.64
C ARG A 116 -11.55 -1.32 12.08
N LYS A 117 -11.63 -1.72 10.81
CA LYS A 117 -12.89 -2.12 10.17
C LYS A 117 -13.48 -3.38 10.79
N LEU A 118 -12.63 -4.30 11.25
CA LEU A 118 -13.09 -5.46 12.01
C LEU A 118 -13.72 -5.06 13.36
N ALA A 119 -13.12 -4.10 14.05
CA ALA A 119 -13.68 -3.59 15.31
C ALA A 119 -15.05 -2.92 15.08
N GLU A 120 -15.20 -2.12 14.01
CA GLU A 120 -16.48 -1.53 13.61
C GLU A 120 -17.53 -2.61 13.33
N LEU A 121 -17.16 -3.65 12.59
CA LEU A 121 -18.04 -4.79 12.28
C LEU A 121 -18.46 -5.56 13.56
N SER A 122 -17.53 -5.76 14.48
CA SER A 122 -17.79 -6.44 15.75
C SER A 122 -18.69 -5.63 16.69
N ALA A 123 -18.62 -4.30 16.61
CA ALA A 123 -19.44 -3.40 17.41
C ALA A 123 -20.82 -3.12 16.82
N ALA A 124 -21.09 -3.57 15.58
CA ALA A 124 -22.34 -3.29 14.88
C ALA A 124 -23.52 -4.02 15.53
N THR A 125 -24.43 -3.28 16.16
CA THR A 125 -25.59 -3.81 16.88
C THR A 125 -26.85 -3.88 16.02
N THR A 126 -26.95 -3.02 14.99
CA THR A 126 -28.10 -3.01 14.07
C THR A 126 -27.79 -3.70 12.74
N ALA A 127 -28.82 -4.18 12.06
CA ALA A 127 -28.65 -4.75 10.71
C ALA A 127 -28.07 -3.74 9.72
N LYS A 128 -28.45 -2.46 9.85
CA LYS A 128 -27.94 -1.37 9.00
C LYS A 128 -26.44 -1.13 9.22
N ASP A 129 -26.02 -1.03 10.48
CA ASP A 129 -24.60 -0.79 10.81
C ASP A 129 -23.75 -1.98 10.40
N ARG A 130 -24.27 -3.19 10.58
CA ARG A 130 -23.59 -4.42 10.13
C ARG A 130 -23.42 -4.46 8.62
N SER A 131 -24.46 -4.10 7.86
CA SER A 131 -24.39 -4.04 6.40
C SER A 131 -23.34 -3.04 5.95
N ALA A 132 -23.32 -1.85 6.52
CA ALA A 132 -22.32 -0.82 6.20
C ALA A 132 -20.89 -1.29 6.54
N ALA A 133 -20.69 -1.91 7.72
CA ALA A 133 -19.37 -2.42 8.11
C ALA A 133 -18.89 -3.59 7.22
N LEU A 134 -19.81 -4.45 6.77
CA LEU A 134 -19.50 -5.52 5.80
C LEU A 134 -19.13 -4.93 4.43
N ASP A 135 -19.82 -3.89 3.97
CA ASP A 135 -19.50 -3.20 2.72
C ASP A 135 -18.11 -2.57 2.79
N ASP A 136 -17.81 -1.85 3.85
CA ASP A 136 -16.50 -1.23 4.07
C ASP A 136 -15.36 -2.28 4.08
N MET A 137 -15.55 -3.38 4.79
CA MET A 137 -14.58 -4.48 4.84
C MET A 137 -14.40 -5.12 3.45
N PHE A 138 -15.48 -5.32 2.70
CA PHE A 138 -15.42 -5.86 1.35
C PHE A 138 -14.60 -4.97 0.41
N TYR A 139 -14.85 -3.66 0.42
CA TYR A 139 -14.11 -2.72 -0.41
C TYR A 139 -12.64 -2.66 -0.02
N LEU A 140 -12.32 -2.66 1.27
CA LEU A 140 -10.93 -2.68 1.74
C LEU A 140 -10.18 -3.94 1.27
N LEU A 141 -10.80 -5.11 1.34
CA LEU A 141 -10.22 -6.37 0.87
C LEU A 141 -10.11 -6.43 -0.66
N ARG A 142 -11.07 -5.83 -1.39
CA ARG A 142 -10.98 -5.67 -2.85
C ARG A 142 -9.80 -4.80 -3.22
N ASP A 143 -9.68 -3.64 -2.60
CA ASP A 143 -8.63 -2.67 -2.87
C ASP A 143 -7.25 -3.27 -2.57
N ASN A 144 -7.14 -4.10 -1.51
CA ASN A 144 -5.90 -4.84 -1.21
C ASN A 144 -5.46 -5.76 -2.37
N VAL A 145 -6.39 -6.44 -3.02
CA VAL A 145 -6.10 -7.25 -4.21
C VAL A 145 -5.71 -6.35 -5.39
N GLU A 146 -6.50 -5.33 -5.66
CA GLU A 146 -6.37 -4.48 -6.85
C GLU A 146 -5.05 -3.72 -6.88
N VAL A 147 -4.60 -3.15 -5.76
CA VAL A 147 -3.36 -2.36 -5.71
C VAL A 147 -2.10 -3.18 -6.00
N ILE A 148 -2.16 -4.50 -5.79
CA ILE A 148 -1.04 -5.42 -6.07
C ILE A 148 -1.14 -6.00 -7.48
N THR A 149 -2.36 -6.30 -7.94
CA THR A 149 -2.58 -7.03 -9.21
C THR A 149 -2.73 -6.11 -10.41
N THR A 150 -3.15 -4.86 -10.18
CA THR A 150 -3.35 -3.86 -11.23
C THR A 150 -2.32 -2.74 -11.05
N PRO A 151 -1.12 -2.87 -11.63
CA PRO A 151 -0.13 -1.81 -11.54
C PRO A 151 -0.71 -0.52 -12.14
N ALA A 152 -0.52 0.60 -11.43
CA ALA A 152 -0.91 1.90 -11.91
C ALA A 152 -0.28 2.13 -13.30
N THR A 153 -1.12 2.29 -14.32
CA THR A 153 -0.65 2.73 -15.62
C THR A 153 -0.16 4.16 -15.48
N VAL A 154 1.16 4.34 -15.50
CA VAL A 154 1.76 5.68 -15.56
C VAL A 154 1.37 6.26 -16.90
N THR A 155 0.29 7.03 -16.94
CA THR A 155 -0.01 7.91 -18.07
C THR A 155 1.04 9.01 -18.03
N SER A 156 2.15 8.84 -18.77
CA SER A 156 3.04 9.94 -19.05
C SER A 156 2.28 10.89 -19.97
N ASN A 157 1.64 11.91 -19.39
CA ASN A 157 1.22 13.07 -20.15
C ASN A 157 2.48 13.80 -20.60
N GLY A 158 2.84 13.62 -21.92
CA GLY A 158 3.85 14.39 -22.60
C GLY A 158 3.42 15.84 -22.82
#